data_ed55d9b339826e210ebd36f040b701bd
#
_entry.id   ed55d9b339826e210ebd36f040b701bd
#
_cell.length_a   1.000
_cell.length_b   1.000
_cell.length_c   1.000
_cell.angle_alpha   90.00
_cell.angle_beta   90.00
_cell.angle_gamma   90.00
#
_symmetry.space_group_name_H-M   'P 1'
#
loop_
_entity.id
_entity.type
_entity.pdbx_description
1 polymer ?
#
loop_
_entity_poly.entity_id
_entity_poly.type
_entity_poly.pdbx_seq_one_letter_code
_entity_poly.pdbx_strand_id
1 'polypeptide(L)'
;MINILLIDQEPLFQQAFSRMIAETEECQLIGIAENSKEAFEIASRYHPQIVFCDVVLGMENGIALCNLIKEHFPEITTYILSNYCSFQMIRHSMDAGIEEYLYKPL
;
A
#
# COMPACT_ATOMS: atom_id res chain seq x y z
N MET A 1 -18.04 0.79 5.55
CA MET A 1 -17.21 0.81 4.35
C MET A 1 -15.74 0.56 4.68
N ILE A 2 -15.08 -0.25 3.89
CA ILE A 2 -13.66 -0.52 4.09
C ILE A 2 -12.86 0.60 3.44
N ASN A 3 -12.09 1.32 4.23
CA ASN A 3 -11.30 2.46 3.76
C ASN A 3 -9.90 2.01 3.39
N ILE A 4 -9.51 2.33 2.16
CA ILE A 4 -8.25 1.86 1.57
C ILE A 4 -7.37 3.04 1.21
N LEU A 5 -6.09 2.93 1.53
CA LEU A 5 -5.05 3.86 1.08
C LEU A 5 -4.15 3.14 0.08
N LEU A 6 -3.91 3.78 -1.06
CA LEU A 6 -2.93 3.30 -2.03
C LEU A 6 -1.68 4.16 -1.95
N ILE A 7 -0.52 3.52 -1.87
CA ILE A 7 0.78 4.20 -1.91
C ILE A 7 1.50 3.73 -3.17
N ASP A 8 1.54 4.58 -4.19
CA ASP A 8 2.02 4.20 -5.52
C ASP A 8 2.28 5.46 -6.34
N GLN A 9 3.34 5.47 -7.13
CA GLN A 9 3.73 6.61 -7.94
C GLN A 9 3.32 6.51 -9.41
N GLU A 10 2.82 5.37 -9.87
CA GLU A 10 2.50 5.16 -11.28
C GLU A 10 1.10 5.64 -11.62
N PRO A 11 0.96 6.70 -12.44
CA PRO A 11 -0.36 7.26 -12.74
C PRO A 11 -1.35 6.25 -13.35
N LEU A 12 -0.88 5.39 -14.24
CA LEU A 12 -1.75 4.40 -14.87
C LEU A 12 -2.26 3.38 -13.86
N PHE A 13 -1.39 2.93 -12.96
CA PHE A 13 -1.81 2.00 -11.92
C PHE A 13 -2.77 2.68 -10.94
N GLN A 14 -2.50 3.92 -10.56
CA GLN A 14 -3.40 4.70 -9.69
C GLN A 14 -4.80 4.77 -10.28
N GLN A 15 -4.91 5.06 -11.57
CA GLN A 15 -6.19 5.14 -12.25
C GLN A 15 -6.92 3.80 -12.29
N ALA A 16 -6.21 2.74 -12.64
CA ALA A 16 -6.79 1.40 -12.70
C ALA A 16 -7.26 0.93 -11.33
N PHE A 17 -6.45 1.17 -10.31
CA PHE A 17 -6.77 0.80 -8.94
C PHE A 17 -7.99 1.57 -8.43
N SER A 18 -8.03 2.88 -8.69
CA SER A 18 -9.16 3.72 -8.30
C SER A 18 -10.45 3.23 -8.91
N ARG A 19 -10.42 2.87 -10.19
CA ARG A 19 -11.59 2.35 -10.89
C ARG A 19 -12.05 1.02 -10.30
N MET A 20 -11.09 0.13 -10.05
CA MET A 20 -11.40 -1.17 -9.48
C MET A 20 -12.07 -1.04 -8.11
N ILE A 21 -11.53 -0.18 -7.26
CA ILE A 21 -12.11 0.04 -5.94
C ILE A 21 -13.49 0.69 -6.03
N ALA A 22 -13.66 1.66 -6.95
CA ALA A 22 -14.96 2.31 -7.14
C ALA A 22 -16.05 1.33 -7.57
N GLU A 23 -15.68 0.25 -8.25
CA GLU A 23 -16.61 -0.79 -8.70
C GLU A 23 -16.80 -1.89 -7.66
N THR A 24 -16.04 -1.86 -6.57
CA THR A 24 -16.13 -2.86 -5.51
C THR A 24 -17.03 -2.34 -4.39
N GLU A 25 -18.11 -3.05 -4.15
CA GLU A 25 -19.04 -2.67 -3.07
C GLU A 25 -18.33 -2.75 -1.72
N GLU A 26 -18.73 -1.87 -0.82
CA GLU A 26 -18.23 -1.80 0.56
C GLU A 26 -16.79 -1.36 0.69
N CYS A 27 -16.13 -0.99 -0.41
CA CYS A 27 -14.76 -0.48 -0.40
C CYS A 27 -14.72 0.96 -0.90
N GLN A 28 -13.81 1.74 -0.34
CA GLN A 28 -13.64 3.13 -0.75
C GLN A 28 -12.16 3.50 -0.66
N LEU A 29 -11.66 4.10 -1.73
CA LEU A 29 -10.29 4.61 -1.76
C LEU A 29 -10.30 5.99 -1.13
N ILE A 30 -9.67 6.12 0.04
CA ILE A 30 -9.68 7.40 0.78
C ILE A 30 -8.51 8.30 0.44
N GLY A 31 -7.52 7.79 -0.28
CA GLY A 31 -6.41 8.60 -0.72
C GLY A 31 -5.38 7.81 -1.50
N ILE A 32 -4.54 8.56 -2.19
CA ILE A 32 -3.38 8.02 -2.89
C ILE A 32 -2.18 8.84 -2.44
N ALA A 33 -1.16 8.15 -1.93
CA ALA A 33 0.09 8.76 -1.50
C ALA A 33 1.21 8.31 -2.43
N GLU A 34 2.20 9.17 -2.64
CA GLU A 34 3.34 8.87 -3.49
C GLU A 34 4.65 8.76 -2.72
N ASN A 35 4.62 9.04 -1.43
CA ASN A 35 5.80 8.97 -0.57
C ASN A 35 5.38 8.76 0.88
N SER A 36 6.36 8.56 1.76
CA SER A 36 6.11 8.29 3.16
C SER A 36 5.40 9.44 3.87
N LYS A 37 5.77 10.68 3.55
CA LYS A 37 5.17 11.85 4.18
C LYS A 37 3.67 11.91 3.91
N GLU A 38 3.28 11.77 2.65
CA GLU A 38 1.87 11.78 2.27
C GLU A 38 1.12 10.61 2.89
N ALA A 39 1.75 9.44 2.91
CA ALA A 39 1.15 8.24 3.47
C ALA A 39 0.82 8.42 4.95
N PHE A 40 1.76 8.94 5.74
CA PHE A 40 1.54 9.19 7.16
C PHE A 40 0.50 10.28 7.42
N GLU A 41 0.48 11.32 6.59
CA GLU A 41 -0.54 12.37 6.70
C GLU A 41 -1.94 11.80 6.50
N ILE A 42 -2.12 10.98 5.47
CA ILE A 42 -3.42 10.37 5.18
C ILE A 42 -3.79 9.35 6.25
N ALA A 43 -2.84 8.50 6.64
CA ALA A 43 -3.09 7.48 7.65
C ALA A 43 -3.51 8.10 8.99
N SER A 44 -2.84 9.19 9.39
CA SER A 44 -3.14 9.88 10.64
C SER A 44 -4.51 10.56 10.62
N ARG A 45 -4.89 11.10 9.46
CA ARG A 45 -6.14 11.86 9.35
C ARG A 45 -7.36 10.96 9.14
N TYR A 46 -7.23 9.95 8.28
CA TYR A 46 -8.39 9.17 7.82
C TYR A 46 -8.45 7.74 8.36
N HIS A 47 -7.38 7.26 8.98
CA HIS A 47 -7.34 5.93 9.61
C HIS A 47 -7.84 4.81 8.68
N PRO A 48 -7.14 4.55 7.55
CA PRO A 48 -7.55 3.47 6.66
C PRO A 48 -7.45 2.11 7.35
N GLN A 49 -8.28 1.17 6.92
CA GLN A 49 -8.21 -0.21 7.43
C GLN A 49 -7.17 -1.03 6.66
N ILE A 50 -6.99 -0.70 5.37
CA ILE A 50 -6.08 -1.43 4.49
C ILE A 50 -5.18 -0.46 3.75
N VAL A 51 -3.90 -0.81 3.66
CA VAL A 51 -2.91 -0.06 2.88
C VAL A 51 -2.31 -0.99 1.84
N PHE A 52 -2.34 -0.57 0.58
CA PHE A 52 -1.60 -1.21 -0.50
C PHE A 52 -0.42 -0.30 -0.85
N CYS A 53 0.78 -0.85 -0.89
CA CYS A 53 1.98 -0.06 -1.10
C CYS A 53 2.89 -0.71 -2.14
N ASP A 54 3.28 0.06 -3.16
CA ASP A 54 4.29 -0.38 -4.11
C ASP A 54 5.64 -0.55 -3.39
N VAL A 55 6.35 -1.60 -3.70
CA VAL A 55 7.67 -1.86 -3.12
C VAL A 55 8.69 -0.78 -3.53
N VAL A 56 8.51 -0.19 -4.71
CA VAL A 56 9.42 0.83 -5.23
C VAL A 56 8.72 2.19 -5.25
N LEU A 57 9.18 3.10 -4.41
CA LEU A 57 8.64 4.46 -4.29
C LEU A 57 9.76 5.48 -4.52
N GLY A 58 10.28 5.51 -5.75
CA GLY A 58 11.42 6.37 -6.06
C GLY A 58 12.63 5.98 -5.23
N MET A 59 13.07 6.87 -4.35
CA MET A 59 14.20 6.61 -3.45
C MET A 59 13.80 5.88 -2.17
N GLU A 60 12.52 5.73 -1.92
CA GLU A 60 12.01 5.07 -0.71
C GLU A 60 11.70 3.60 -0.97
N ASN A 61 11.79 2.79 0.09
CA ASN A 61 11.48 1.37 0.03
C ASN A 61 10.09 1.14 0.63
N GLY A 62 9.18 0.60 -0.17
CA GLY A 62 7.80 0.37 0.25
C GLY A 62 7.65 -0.63 1.39
N ILE A 63 8.53 -1.63 1.46
CA ILE A 63 8.51 -2.61 2.55
C ILE A 63 8.87 -1.93 3.88
N ALA A 64 9.91 -1.11 3.86
CA ALA A 64 10.31 -0.35 5.06
C ALA A 64 9.20 0.61 5.49
N LEU A 65 8.55 1.25 4.53
CA LEU A 65 7.42 2.14 4.82
C LEU A 65 6.26 1.39 5.45
N CYS A 66 5.90 0.24 4.92
CA CYS A 66 4.83 -0.59 5.48
C CYS A 66 5.16 -1.02 6.92
N ASN A 67 6.42 -1.34 7.18
CA ASN A 67 6.85 -1.69 8.54
C ASN A 67 6.64 -0.52 9.49
N LEU A 68 6.99 0.70 9.08
CA LEU A 68 6.77 1.90 9.89
C LEU A 68 5.28 2.17 10.11
N ILE A 69 4.47 2.00 9.08
CA ILE A 69 3.02 2.15 9.20
C ILE A 69 2.47 1.16 10.23
N LYS A 70 2.92 -0.08 10.16
CA LYS A 70 2.50 -1.14 11.08
C LYS A 70 2.89 -0.82 12.52
N GLU A 71 4.07 -0.23 12.72
CA GLU A 71 4.52 0.16 14.05
C GLU A 71 3.68 1.27 14.66
N HIS A 72 3.30 2.26 13.83
CA HIS A 72 2.51 3.40 14.31
C HIS A 72 1.00 3.14 14.31
N PHE A 73 0.53 2.27 13.45
CA PHE A 73 -0.89 1.94 13.29
C PHE A 73 -1.05 0.42 13.22
N PRO A 74 -0.90 -0.29 14.35
CA PRO A 74 -0.88 -1.77 14.33
C PRO A 74 -2.18 -2.40 13.79
N GLU A 75 -3.28 -1.67 13.82
CA GLU A 75 -4.58 -2.15 13.34
C GLU A 75 -4.71 -2.13 11.81
N ILE A 76 -3.81 -1.44 11.11
CA ILE A 76 -3.88 -1.38 9.65
C ILE A 76 -3.32 -2.67 9.05
N THR A 77 -4.07 -3.26 8.13
CA THR A 77 -3.62 -4.40 7.34
C THR A 77 -2.82 -3.89 6.14
N THR A 78 -1.61 -4.37 5.95
CA THR A 78 -0.72 -3.90 4.90
C THR A 78 -0.47 -4.97 3.85
N TYR A 79 -0.51 -4.56 2.58
CA TYR A 79 -0.17 -5.40 1.44
C TYR A 79 0.88 -4.72 0.58
N ILE A 80 1.86 -5.48 0.11
CA ILE A 80 2.85 -4.98 -0.84
C ILE A 80 2.40 -5.33 -2.25
N LEU A 81 2.57 -4.37 -3.16
CA LEU A 81 2.35 -4.55 -4.58
C LEU A 81 3.69 -4.43 -5.29
N SER A 82 3.95 -5.29 -6.27
CA SER A 82 5.20 -5.22 -7.00
C SER A 82 5.09 -5.79 -8.40
N ASN A 83 5.83 -5.20 -9.33
CA ASN A 83 6.05 -5.75 -10.67
C ASN A 83 7.07 -6.88 -10.63
N TYR A 84 7.79 -7.00 -9.52
CA TYR A 84 8.84 -7.97 -9.34
C TYR A 84 8.37 -9.07 -8.40
N CYS A 85 8.68 -10.31 -8.74
CA CYS A 85 8.36 -11.44 -7.88
C CYS A 85 9.67 -12.20 -7.63
N SER A 86 10.41 -11.81 -6.60
CA SER A 86 11.61 -12.50 -6.19
C SER A 86 11.42 -13.11 -4.81
N PHE A 87 12.05 -14.25 -4.58
CA PHE A 87 11.99 -14.92 -3.29
C PHE A 87 12.50 -14.03 -2.16
N GLN A 88 13.59 -13.28 -2.43
CA GLN A 88 14.17 -12.39 -1.41
C GLN A 88 13.22 -11.27 -1.02
N MET A 89 12.52 -10.68 -1.97
CA MET A 89 11.57 -9.61 -1.67
C MET A 89 10.35 -10.11 -0.92
N ILE A 90 9.86 -11.29 -1.30
CA ILE A 90 8.75 -11.92 -0.59
C ILE A 90 9.13 -12.19 0.86
N ARG A 91 10.31 -12.77 1.06
CA ARG A 91 10.80 -13.08 2.40
C ARG A 91 11.00 -11.81 3.23
N HIS A 92 11.57 -10.77 2.61
CA HIS A 92 11.79 -9.50 3.30
C HIS A 92 10.46 -8.88 3.76
N SER A 93 9.42 -8.93 2.90
CA SER A 93 8.12 -8.40 3.28
C SER A 93 7.48 -9.18 4.42
N MET A 94 7.63 -10.50 4.42
CA MET A 94 7.12 -11.35 5.51
C MET A 94 7.83 -11.02 6.83
N ASP A 95 9.14 -10.83 6.79
CA ASP A 95 9.93 -10.49 7.98
C ASP A 95 9.53 -9.11 8.53
N ALA A 96 9.04 -8.21 7.68
CA ALA A 96 8.58 -6.89 8.09
C ALA A 96 7.14 -6.88 8.62
N GLY A 97 6.49 -8.05 8.70
CA GLY A 97 5.14 -8.16 9.23
C GLY A 97 4.04 -7.76 8.25
N ILE A 98 4.35 -7.76 6.95
CA ILE A 98 3.37 -7.43 5.91
C ILE A 98 2.46 -8.64 5.68
N GLU A 99 1.15 -8.39 5.56
CA GLU A 99 0.15 -9.45 5.46
C GLU A 99 0.31 -10.28 4.20
N GLU A 100 0.60 -9.63 3.08
CA GLU A 100 0.73 -10.33 1.81
C GLU A 100 1.52 -9.51 0.80
N TYR A 101 2.22 -10.24 -0.07
CA TYR A 101 2.99 -9.67 -1.18
C TYR A 101 2.23 -10.01 -2.46
N LEU A 102 1.72 -9.00 -3.15
CA LEU A 102 0.87 -9.18 -4.31
C LEU A 102 1.59 -8.78 -5.59
N TYR A 103 1.41 -9.56 -6.65
CA TYR A 103 1.92 -9.21 -7.97
C TYR A 103 1.07 -8.11 -8.58
N LYS A 104 1.76 -7.08 -9.07
CA LYS A 104 1.13 -5.92 -9.69
C LYS A 104 1.29 -6.05 -11.20
N PRO A 105 0.26 -6.49 -11.92
CA PRO A 105 0.35 -6.59 -13.37
C PRO A 105 0.31 -5.20 -14.02
N LEU A 106 1.05 -5.05 -15.09
CA LEU A 106 1.06 -3.83 -15.88
C LEU A 106 0.46 -4.07 -17.26
#